data_02c89757b0ec89acf168cb89d070be97
#
_entry.id   02c89757b0ec89acf168cb89d070be97
#
_cell.length_a   1.000
_cell.length_b   1.000
_cell.length_c   1.000
_cell.angle_alpha   90.00
_cell.angle_beta   90.00
_cell.angle_gamma   90.00
#
_symmetry.space_group_name_H-M   'P 1'
#
loop_
_entity.id
_entity.type
_entity.pdbx_description
1 polymer ?
#
loop_
_entity_poly.entity_id
_entity_poly.type
_entity_poly.pdbx_seq_one_letter_code
_entity_poly.pdbx_strand_id
1 'polypeptide(L)'
;MENISALHAVKEELTYLNQMFPLSEFVDHFDTFADGSFPSHWHNEFELQIMLKGNAEYRVNGTRYMVSEGSAIYIAPEAVHMMKALSSNAIGYNVVLLPQFLTNLFQVSNCEKYAAPLTSRHPEAFVITPERKEGHAV
;
A
#
# COMPACT_ATOMS: atom_id res chain seq x y z
N MET A 1 -16.68 -16.69 -7.69
CA MET A 1 -15.34 -17.03 -7.24
C MET A 1 -14.49 -15.83 -6.94
N GLU A 2 -14.83 -14.78 -7.50
CA GLU A 2 -13.97 -13.63 -7.43
C GLU A 2 -13.69 -13.16 -6.01
N ASN A 3 -14.55 -13.44 -5.10
CA ASN A 3 -14.34 -12.93 -3.75
C ASN A 3 -13.89 -13.98 -2.75
N ILE A 4 -13.39 -15.10 -3.24
CA ILE A 4 -12.92 -16.12 -2.32
C ILE A 4 -11.82 -15.59 -1.44
N SER A 5 -10.89 -14.83 -2.02
CA SER A 5 -9.80 -14.23 -1.25
C SER A 5 -10.34 -13.29 -0.19
N ALA A 6 -11.30 -12.45 -0.56
CA ALA A 6 -11.86 -11.51 0.38
C ALA A 6 -12.62 -12.22 1.50
N LEU A 7 -13.30 -13.31 1.18
CA LEU A 7 -14.04 -14.05 2.19
C LEU A 7 -13.12 -14.67 3.23
N HIS A 8 -11.89 -14.95 2.85
CA HIS A 8 -10.92 -15.56 3.76
C HIS A 8 -9.85 -14.57 4.20
N ALA A 9 -10.06 -13.28 3.94
CA ALA A 9 -9.08 -12.28 4.33
C ALA A 9 -9.03 -12.14 5.84
N VAL A 10 -7.83 -11.90 6.34
CA VAL A 10 -7.58 -11.79 7.77
C VAL A 10 -7.17 -10.36 8.07
N LYS A 11 -7.64 -9.84 9.19
CA LYS A 11 -7.19 -8.53 9.64
C LYS A 11 -5.76 -8.67 10.16
N GLU A 12 -4.89 -7.84 9.62
CA GLU A 12 -3.50 -7.81 10.05
C GLU A 12 -3.35 -6.75 11.14
N GLU A 13 -2.74 -7.15 12.26
CA GLU A 13 -2.44 -6.21 13.34
C GLU A 13 -1.00 -5.77 13.17
N LEU A 14 -0.82 -4.48 12.93
CA LEU A 14 0.51 -3.95 12.66
C LEU A 14 1.15 -3.39 13.91
N THR A 15 2.48 -3.52 13.99
CA THR A 15 3.24 -2.97 15.09
C THR A 15 3.82 -1.63 14.66
N TYR A 16 3.53 -0.59 15.43
CA TYR A 16 4.02 0.74 15.10
C TYR A 16 5.38 0.99 15.69
N LEU A 17 6.11 1.93 15.11
CA LEU A 17 7.41 2.33 15.63
C LEU A 17 7.29 2.80 17.07
N ASN A 18 6.24 3.54 17.39
CA ASN A 18 5.89 3.83 18.77
C ASN A 18 4.43 4.29 18.79
N GLN A 19 3.86 4.41 19.99
CA GLN A 19 2.44 4.70 20.11
C GLN A 19 2.07 6.12 19.71
N MET A 20 3.01 7.04 19.83
CA MET A 20 2.74 8.41 19.42
C MET A 20 2.88 8.60 17.92
N PHE A 21 3.41 7.61 17.24
CA PHE A 21 3.67 7.67 15.82
C PHE A 21 3.14 6.38 15.19
N PRO A 22 1.85 6.34 14.87
CA PRO A 22 1.22 5.10 14.38
C PRO A 22 1.61 4.81 12.94
N LEU A 23 2.88 4.53 12.75
CA LEU A 23 3.48 4.26 11.46
C LEU A 23 4.31 2.99 11.56
N SER A 24 4.22 2.14 10.56
CA SER A 24 5.11 1.00 10.41
C SER A 24 5.76 1.09 9.06
N GLU A 25 7.02 0.69 9.00
CA GLU A 25 7.70 0.57 7.72
C GLU A 25 8.48 -0.72 7.70
N PHE A 26 8.57 -1.32 6.54
CA PHE A 26 9.30 -2.57 6.40
C PHE A 26 9.61 -2.85 4.94
N VAL A 27 10.58 -3.73 4.74
CA VAL A 27 10.99 -4.14 3.42
C VAL A 27 10.45 -5.54 3.19
N ASP A 28 9.72 -5.71 2.11
CA ASP A 28 9.14 -7.00 1.76
C ASP A 28 10.03 -7.68 0.74
N HIS A 29 10.64 -8.80 1.14
CA HIS A 29 11.36 -9.65 0.22
C HIS A 29 10.38 -10.73 -0.22
N PHE A 30 9.84 -10.58 -1.42
CA PHE A 30 8.77 -11.45 -1.90
C PHE A 30 9.19 -12.92 -1.96
N ASP A 31 10.48 -13.18 -2.12
CA ASP A 31 10.96 -14.56 -2.13
C ASP A 31 10.77 -15.28 -0.82
N THR A 32 10.54 -14.55 0.26
CA THR A 32 10.29 -15.16 1.58
C THR A 32 8.83 -15.56 1.76
N PHE A 33 7.95 -15.14 0.87
CA PHE A 33 6.55 -15.51 0.93
C PHE A 33 6.32 -16.83 0.22
N ALA A 34 5.37 -17.63 0.71
CA ALA A 34 5.02 -18.87 0.04
C ALA A 34 4.55 -18.57 -1.38
N ASP A 35 5.17 -19.20 -2.37
CA ASP A 35 4.88 -18.99 -3.78
C ASP A 35 5.00 -17.52 -4.19
N GLY A 36 5.80 -16.75 -3.48
CA GLY A 36 5.98 -15.35 -3.79
C GLY A 36 4.74 -14.51 -3.58
N SER A 37 3.76 -15.03 -2.81
CA SER A 37 2.50 -14.34 -2.59
C SER A 37 2.26 -14.06 -1.13
N PHE A 38 1.76 -12.87 -0.82
CA PHE A 38 1.29 -12.57 0.52
C PHE A 38 -0.24 -12.64 0.47
N PRO A 39 -0.85 -13.44 1.37
CA PRO A 39 -2.28 -13.72 1.25
C PRO A 39 -3.16 -12.51 1.54
N SER A 40 -4.42 -12.63 1.17
CA SER A 40 -5.39 -11.55 1.34
C SER A 40 -5.52 -11.14 2.80
N HIS A 41 -5.45 -9.84 3.03
CA HIS A 41 -5.51 -9.28 4.38
C HIS A 41 -6.02 -7.84 4.28
N TRP A 42 -6.29 -7.25 5.42
CA TRP A 42 -6.68 -5.86 5.51
C TRP A 42 -6.24 -5.29 6.85
N HIS A 43 -6.13 -3.99 6.92
CA HIS A 43 -5.76 -3.30 8.15
C HIS A 43 -6.36 -1.90 8.13
N ASN A 44 -6.32 -1.25 9.27
CA ASN A 44 -6.94 0.06 9.42
C ASN A 44 -6.14 1.18 8.78
N GLU A 45 -4.89 0.91 8.51
CA GLU A 45 -3.94 1.89 7.97
C GLU A 45 -4.06 1.96 6.45
N PHE A 46 -3.75 3.13 5.88
CA PHE A 46 -3.48 3.13 4.45
C PHE A 46 -2.05 2.67 4.24
N GLU A 47 -1.77 2.24 3.04
CA GLU A 47 -0.48 1.65 2.71
C GLU A 47 0.08 2.29 1.45
N LEU A 48 1.38 2.52 1.45
CA LEU A 48 2.08 2.94 0.25
C LEU A 48 3.26 2.02 0.08
N GLN A 49 3.31 1.30 -1.02
CA GLN A 49 4.44 0.41 -1.28
C GLN A 49 5.12 0.78 -2.58
N ILE A 50 6.44 0.88 -2.52
CA ILE A 50 7.28 1.20 -3.67
C ILE A 50 8.03 -0.07 -4.05
N MET A 51 7.98 -0.44 -5.32
CA MET A 51 8.75 -1.59 -5.81
C MET A 51 10.17 -1.14 -6.05
N LEU A 52 11.05 -1.55 -5.14
CA LEU A 52 12.47 -1.23 -5.26
C LEU A 52 13.14 -2.10 -6.30
N LYS A 53 12.67 -3.31 -6.48
CA LYS A 53 13.25 -4.25 -7.42
C LYS A 53 12.18 -5.21 -7.89
N GLY A 54 12.13 -5.43 -9.19
CA GLY A 54 11.19 -6.37 -9.78
C GLY A 54 9.78 -5.83 -9.86
N ASN A 55 8.86 -6.70 -10.22
CA ASN A 55 7.48 -6.33 -10.48
C ASN A 55 6.55 -7.19 -9.64
N ALA A 56 5.38 -6.63 -9.31
CA ALA A 56 4.40 -7.35 -8.52
C ALA A 56 2.99 -7.07 -9.03
N GLU A 57 2.12 -7.99 -8.75
CA GLU A 57 0.68 -7.84 -9.00
C GLU A 57 -0.01 -7.67 -7.65
N TYR A 58 -0.88 -6.69 -7.56
CA TYR A 58 -1.71 -6.46 -6.38
C TYR A 58 -3.15 -6.67 -6.75
N ARG A 59 -3.91 -7.24 -5.84
CA ARG A 59 -5.36 -7.29 -5.99
C ARG A 59 -5.94 -6.58 -4.80
N VAL A 60 -6.71 -5.53 -5.08
CA VAL A 60 -7.31 -4.71 -4.03
C VAL A 60 -8.81 -4.71 -4.26
N ASN A 61 -9.55 -5.24 -3.30
CA ASN A 61 -11.01 -5.40 -3.40
C ASN A 61 -11.41 -6.04 -4.73
N GLY A 62 -10.60 -6.99 -5.19
CA GLY A 62 -10.90 -7.73 -6.42
C GLY A 62 -10.35 -7.11 -7.69
N THR A 63 -9.85 -5.90 -7.65
CA THR A 63 -9.28 -5.25 -8.83
C THR A 63 -7.77 -5.50 -8.87
N ARG A 64 -7.27 -5.76 -10.05
CA ARG A 64 -5.89 -6.11 -10.26
C ARG A 64 -5.07 -4.89 -10.65
N TYR A 65 -3.92 -4.76 -10.03
CA TYR A 65 -2.99 -3.65 -10.30
C TYR A 65 -1.61 -4.21 -10.55
N MET A 66 -0.96 -3.72 -11.60
CA MET A 66 0.41 -4.13 -11.91
C MET A 66 1.35 -3.04 -11.48
N VAL A 67 2.33 -3.38 -10.66
CA VAL A 67 3.26 -2.41 -10.11
C VAL A 67 4.67 -2.81 -10.52
N SER A 68 5.28 -2.02 -11.36
CA SER A 68 6.61 -2.32 -11.87
C SER A 68 7.69 -1.63 -11.03
N GLU A 69 8.91 -2.06 -11.23
CA GLU A 69 10.05 -1.51 -10.52
C GLU A 69 10.08 0.02 -10.65
N GLY A 70 10.26 0.70 -9.54
CA GLY A 70 10.26 2.15 -9.52
C GLY A 70 8.90 2.77 -9.36
N SER A 71 7.83 1.97 -9.45
CA SER A 71 6.46 2.47 -9.26
C SER A 71 6.00 2.17 -7.85
N ALA A 72 4.92 2.80 -7.45
CA ALA A 72 4.33 2.61 -6.13
C ALA A 72 2.84 2.36 -6.26
N ILE A 73 2.27 1.73 -5.25
CA ILE A 73 0.83 1.58 -5.15
C ILE A 73 0.36 2.13 -3.82
N TYR A 74 -0.72 2.90 -3.89
CA TYR A 74 -1.44 3.36 -2.70
C TYR A 74 -2.63 2.44 -2.49
N ILE A 75 -2.84 2.01 -1.25
CA ILE A 75 -3.97 1.15 -0.88
C ILE A 75 -4.70 1.82 0.26
N ALA A 76 -6.00 2.02 0.08
CA ALA A 76 -6.83 2.73 1.04
C ALA A 76 -7.01 1.94 2.33
N PRO A 77 -7.35 2.63 3.43
CA PRO A 77 -7.64 1.96 4.69
C PRO A 77 -8.73 0.91 4.51
N GLU A 78 -8.54 -0.22 5.17
CA GLU A 78 -9.50 -1.32 5.23
C GLU A 78 -9.78 -2.03 3.91
N ALA A 79 -9.07 -1.68 2.85
CA ALA A 79 -9.22 -2.40 1.59
C ALA A 79 -8.57 -3.77 1.71
N VAL A 80 -9.29 -4.80 1.24
CA VAL A 80 -8.76 -6.16 1.26
C VAL A 80 -7.79 -6.30 0.11
N HIS A 81 -6.57 -6.72 0.38
CA HIS A 81 -5.56 -6.80 -0.66
C HIS A 81 -4.63 -7.97 -0.48
N MET A 82 -4.05 -8.39 -1.58
CA MET A 82 -3.02 -9.42 -1.62
C MET A 82 -2.00 -8.99 -2.65
N MET A 83 -0.81 -9.55 -2.58
CA MET A 83 0.25 -9.21 -3.53
C MET A 83 1.03 -10.45 -3.91
N LYS A 84 1.57 -10.43 -5.11
CA LYS A 84 2.28 -11.56 -5.67
C LYS A 84 3.42 -11.06 -6.53
N ALA A 85 4.59 -11.65 -6.36
CA ALA A 85 5.74 -11.31 -7.19
C ALA A 85 5.53 -11.81 -8.61
N LEU A 86 5.92 -11.00 -9.58
CA LEU A 86 5.90 -11.37 -10.98
C LEU A 86 7.31 -11.61 -11.50
N SER A 87 8.31 -11.34 -10.71
CA SER A 87 9.71 -11.58 -11.07
C SER A 87 10.43 -12.11 -9.85
N SER A 88 11.55 -12.78 -10.09
CA SER A 88 12.36 -13.28 -8.97
C SER A 88 13.04 -12.12 -8.27
N ASN A 89 13.30 -12.29 -6.99
CA ASN A 89 13.98 -11.30 -6.17
C ASN A 89 13.26 -9.96 -6.10
N ALA A 90 11.92 -9.96 -6.18
CA ALA A 90 11.16 -8.73 -6.04
C ALA A 90 11.28 -8.21 -4.62
N ILE A 91 11.45 -6.91 -4.49
CA ILE A 91 11.62 -6.25 -3.20
C ILE A 91 10.74 -5.00 -3.18
N GLY A 92 9.93 -4.86 -2.14
CA GLY A 92 9.10 -3.69 -1.95
C GLY A 92 9.44 -2.99 -0.65
N TYR A 93 9.35 -1.67 -0.65
CA TYR A 93 9.47 -0.88 0.58
C TYR A 93 8.07 -0.39 0.92
N ASN A 94 7.66 -0.64 2.14
CA ASN A 94 6.26 -0.48 2.54
C ASN A 94 6.14 0.46 3.72
N VAL A 95 5.20 1.40 3.62
CA VAL A 95 4.87 2.31 4.71
C VAL A 95 3.37 2.22 4.94
N VAL A 96 2.98 2.00 6.19
CA VAL A 96 1.58 2.00 6.57
C VAL A 96 1.38 3.00 7.70
N LEU A 97 0.27 3.74 7.65
CA LEU A 97 0.03 4.83 8.55
C LEU A 97 -1.46 4.95 8.85
N LEU A 98 -1.79 5.15 10.13
CA LEU A 98 -3.19 5.38 10.49
C LEU A 98 -3.66 6.71 9.92
N PRO A 99 -4.82 6.69 9.24
CA PRO A 99 -5.34 7.92 8.62
C PRO A 99 -5.53 9.06 9.62
N GLN A 100 -5.92 8.71 10.83
CA GLN A 100 -6.19 9.71 11.84
C GLN A 100 -4.95 10.51 12.20
N PHE A 101 -3.79 9.87 12.22
CA PHE A 101 -2.57 10.57 12.50
C PHE A 101 -2.30 11.63 11.43
N LEU A 102 -2.51 11.28 10.18
CA LEU A 102 -2.30 12.20 9.07
C LEU A 102 -3.28 13.36 9.13
N THR A 103 -4.53 13.07 9.45
CA THR A 103 -5.54 14.11 9.60
C THR A 103 -5.15 15.10 10.69
N ASN A 104 -4.73 14.59 11.84
CA ASN A 104 -4.33 15.44 12.95
C ASN A 104 -3.14 16.30 12.58
N LEU A 105 -2.17 15.73 11.88
CA LEU A 105 -1.01 16.46 11.46
C LEU A 105 -1.37 17.61 10.52
N PHE A 106 -2.27 17.34 9.58
CA PHE A 106 -2.69 18.35 8.63
C PHE A 106 -3.55 19.44 9.28
N GLN A 107 -4.30 19.09 10.31
CA GLN A 107 -5.07 20.09 11.04
C GLN A 107 -4.15 21.08 11.73
N VAL A 108 -3.10 20.57 12.34
CA VAL A 108 -2.14 21.43 13.04
C VAL A 108 -1.46 22.38 12.06
N SER A 109 -1.21 21.94 10.85
CA SER A 109 -0.54 22.76 9.85
C SER A 109 -1.49 23.46 8.88
N ASN A 110 -2.81 23.39 9.14
CA ASN A 110 -3.80 24.03 8.28
C ASN A 110 -3.78 23.50 6.85
N CYS A 111 -3.54 22.20 6.73
CA CYS A 111 -3.49 21.54 5.42
C CYS A 111 -4.49 20.42 5.31
N GLU A 112 -5.63 20.55 5.97
CA GLU A 112 -6.63 19.47 6.03
C GLU A 112 -7.07 19.00 4.66
N LYS A 113 -7.11 19.91 3.68
CA LYS A 113 -7.59 19.52 2.36
C LYS A 113 -6.72 18.47 1.70
N TYR A 114 -5.49 18.33 2.16
CA TYR A 114 -4.59 17.31 1.60
C TYR A 114 -4.75 15.96 2.27
N ALA A 115 -5.36 15.93 3.45
CA ALA A 115 -5.56 14.67 4.17
C ALA A 115 -6.73 13.87 3.61
N ALA A 116 -7.79 14.53 3.17
CA ALA A 116 -9.00 13.85 2.74
C ALA A 116 -8.76 12.77 1.69
N PRO A 117 -8.02 13.05 0.61
CA PRO A 117 -7.78 12.00 -0.40
C PRO A 117 -7.03 10.79 0.14
N LEU A 118 -6.19 10.99 1.14
CA LEU A 118 -5.38 9.90 1.69
C LEU A 118 -6.06 9.14 2.80
N THR A 119 -7.11 9.70 3.38
CA THR A 119 -7.82 9.04 4.47
C THR A 119 -9.16 8.48 4.05
N SER A 120 -9.59 8.79 2.84
CA SER A 120 -10.83 8.28 2.28
C SER A 120 -10.63 6.84 1.81
N ARG A 121 -11.75 6.12 1.68
CA ARG A 121 -11.71 4.79 1.11
C ARG A 121 -11.85 4.79 -0.40
N HIS A 122 -11.93 5.97 -0.99
CA HIS A 122 -12.05 6.12 -2.44
C HIS A 122 -11.02 7.12 -2.91
N PRO A 123 -10.24 6.75 -3.90
CA PRO A 123 -10.23 5.44 -4.55
C PRO A 123 -9.63 4.38 -3.62
N GLU A 124 -9.99 3.12 -3.85
CA GLU A 124 -9.50 2.02 -3.03
C GLU A 124 -8.01 1.78 -3.24
N ALA A 125 -7.49 2.11 -4.42
CA ALA A 125 -6.07 1.98 -4.72
C ALA A 125 -5.76 2.73 -5.99
N PHE A 126 -4.50 3.09 -6.15
CA PHE A 126 -4.02 3.61 -7.45
C PHE A 126 -2.51 3.42 -7.52
N VAL A 127 -2.02 3.34 -8.75
CA VAL A 127 -0.60 3.13 -9.01
C VAL A 127 0.03 4.45 -9.42
N ILE A 128 1.20 4.72 -8.85
CA ILE A 128 1.98 5.91 -9.16
C ILE A 128 3.20 5.45 -9.94
N THR A 129 3.32 5.89 -11.18
CA THR A 129 4.46 5.51 -12.01
C THR A 129 5.44 6.66 -12.09
N PRO A 130 6.73 6.37 -12.35
CA PRO A 130 7.69 7.44 -12.52
C PRO A 130 7.30 8.31 -13.70
N GLU A 131 7.38 9.61 -13.51
CA GLU A 131 7.08 10.53 -14.59
C GLU A 131 8.17 10.52 -15.62
N ARG A 132 7.85 10.91 -16.84
CA ARG A 132 8.87 11.08 -17.80
C ARG A 132 9.66 12.29 -17.52
N LYS A 133 10.88 12.28 -17.99
CA LYS A 133 11.75 13.39 -17.78
C LYS A 133 11.12 14.71 -18.09
N GLU A 134 10.43 14.77 -19.17
CA GLU A 134 9.79 16.01 -19.59
C GLU A 134 8.76 16.44 -18.60
N GLY A 135 8.07 15.51 -18.06
CA GLY A 135 7.00 15.80 -17.12
C GLY A 135 7.52 16.29 -15.82
N HIS A 136 8.71 15.85 -15.44
CA HIS A 136 9.18 16.31 -14.20
C HIS A 136 10.14 17.39 -14.32
N ALA A 137 10.59 17.70 -15.48
CA ALA A 137 11.50 18.80 -15.63
C ALA A 137 10.87 20.06 -15.16
N VAL A 138 9.75 20.03 -14.75
CA VAL A 138 9.10 21.20 -14.21
C VAL A 138 9.45 21.40 -12.78
#